data_a230f4359461535d83dbba0602fc8035
#
_entry.id   a230f4359461535d83dbba0602fc8035
#
_cell.length_a   1.000
_cell.length_b   1.000
_cell.length_c   1.000
_cell.angle_alpha   90.00
_cell.angle_beta   90.00
_cell.angle_gamma   90.00
#
_symmetry.space_group_name_H-M   'P 1'
#
loop_
_entity.id
_entity.type
_entity.pdbx_description
1 polymer ?
#
loop_
_entity_poly.entity_id
_entity_poly.type
_entity_poly.pdbx_seq_one_letter_code
_entity_poly.pdbx_strand_id
1 'polypeptide(L)'
;ASNFTKFYFEDFRETLQKYPAHDKAFSIWQQGITNGVFMPQFHGREHLQYKRWLKVLQAGNKDALYCFDHGTTYSGKGDYSFMEAYDWDHPGDVEEHKKIIAEGLFLFKNVFGFASKSFIAPCYNWDPEIEGVLKSNGVRWLQGLRNQMVPTGSFDHYTILPHYFGEVNQLGLKYNIRNCFLEPSLLPGKDWVDSCLAQI
;
A
#
# COMPACT_ATOMS: atom_id res chain seq x y z
N ALA A 1 -24.74 -13.51 13.74
CA ALA A 1 -23.27 -13.62 13.62
C ALA A 1 -22.88 -13.29 12.20
N SER A 2 -21.94 -12.39 12.02
CA SER A 2 -21.35 -12.09 10.71
C SER A 2 -20.64 -13.34 10.20
N ASN A 3 -20.87 -13.73 8.95
CA ASN A 3 -20.20 -14.89 8.35
C ASN A 3 -18.91 -14.49 7.60
N PHE A 4 -18.56 -13.19 7.59
CA PHE A 4 -17.37 -12.63 6.96
C PHE A 4 -17.11 -13.11 5.52
N THR A 5 -18.19 -13.25 4.72
CA THR A 5 -18.10 -13.75 3.35
C THR A 5 -17.96 -12.65 2.31
N LYS A 6 -18.08 -11.38 2.71
CA LYS A 6 -18.01 -10.22 1.83
C LYS A 6 -17.03 -9.22 2.40
N PHE A 7 -16.23 -8.65 1.50
CA PHE A 7 -15.40 -7.49 1.76
C PHE A 7 -16.02 -6.27 1.10
N TYR A 8 -16.13 -5.19 1.84
CA TYR A 8 -16.54 -3.88 1.37
C TYR A 8 -15.45 -2.88 1.73
N PHE A 9 -15.06 -2.07 0.79
CA PHE A 9 -14.22 -0.91 1.04
C PHE A 9 -15.01 0.37 0.75
N GLU A 10 -14.73 1.42 1.48
CA GLU A 10 -15.29 2.74 1.22
C GLU A 10 -14.18 3.71 0.82
N ASP A 11 -14.52 4.64 -0.03
CA ASP A 11 -13.67 5.77 -0.39
C ASP A 11 -13.38 6.60 0.87
N PHE A 12 -12.13 7.00 1.08
CA PHE A 12 -11.76 7.77 2.26
C PHE A 12 -12.54 9.10 2.39
N ARG A 13 -13.09 9.64 1.31
CA ARG A 13 -13.99 10.81 1.36
C ARG A 13 -15.27 10.47 2.11
N GLU A 14 -15.83 9.28 1.89
CA GLU A 14 -17.00 8.79 2.63
C GLU A 14 -16.65 8.56 4.11
N THR A 15 -15.47 8.00 4.37
CA THR A 15 -14.97 7.82 5.74
C THR A 15 -14.82 9.16 6.46
N LEU A 16 -14.18 10.15 5.82
CA LEU A 16 -13.97 11.47 6.43
C LEU A 16 -15.28 12.17 6.79
N GLN A 17 -16.33 11.99 5.98
CA GLN A 17 -17.64 12.57 6.27
C GLN A 17 -18.30 12.02 7.55
N LYS A 18 -17.92 10.82 7.97
CA LYS A 18 -18.42 10.21 9.21
C LYS A 18 -17.77 10.78 10.49
N TYR A 19 -16.68 11.54 10.32
CA TYR A 19 -15.92 12.09 11.43
C TYR A 19 -15.84 13.63 11.32
N PRO A 20 -16.74 14.37 11.99
CA PRO A 20 -16.84 15.84 11.84
C PRO A 20 -15.54 16.61 12.14
N ALA A 21 -14.65 16.05 12.97
CA ALA A 21 -13.34 16.65 13.25
C ALA A 21 -12.38 16.58 12.05
N HIS A 22 -12.66 15.74 11.05
CA HIS A 22 -11.81 15.47 9.91
C HIS A 22 -12.48 15.73 8.54
N ASP A 23 -13.72 16.20 8.54
CA ASP A 23 -14.52 16.42 7.33
C ASP A 23 -13.88 17.38 6.32
N LYS A 24 -13.04 18.31 6.79
CA LYS A 24 -12.31 19.27 5.96
C LYS A 24 -11.00 18.77 5.37
N ALA A 25 -10.52 17.60 5.78
CA ALA A 25 -9.20 17.11 5.36
C ALA A 25 -9.07 17.02 3.84
N PHE A 26 -10.09 16.52 3.14
CA PHE A 26 -10.06 16.40 1.69
C PHE A 26 -10.01 17.77 0.97
N SER A 27 -10.75 18.78 1.47
CA SER A 27 -10.72 20.12 0.89
C SER A 27 -9.35 20.79 1.06
N ILE A 28 -8.66 20.54 2.19
CA ILE A 28 -7.30 21.02 2.44
C ILE A 28 -6.31 20.34 1.48
N TRP A 29 -6.46 19.04 1.23
CA TRP A 29 -5.65 18.33 0.23
C TRP A 29 -5.84 18.91 -1.17
N GLN A 30 -7.09 19.21 -1.57
CA GLN A 30 -7.37 19.84 -2.86
C GLN A 30 -6.73 21.22 -2.99
N GLN A 31 -6.76 22.04 -1.92
CA GLN A 31 -6.06 23.32 -1.89
C GLN A 31 -4.54 23.13 -2.03
N GLY A 32 -3.95 22.15 -1.34
CA GLY A 32 -2.54 21.83 -1.46
C GLY A 32 -2.14 21.41 -2.88
N ILE A 33 -2.99 20.63 -3.56
CA ILE A 33 -2.80 20.23 -4.97
C ILE A 33 -2.86 21.46 -5.87
N THR A 34 -3.87 22.29 -5.71
CA THR A 34 -4.07 23.52 -6.52
C THR A 34 -2.91 24.49 -6.37
N ASN A 35 -2.36 24.60 -5.16
CA ASN A 35 -1.23 25.48 -4.85
C ASN A 35 0.14 24.86 -5.16
N GLY A 36 0.19 23.64 -5.70
CA GLY A 36 1.44 22.94 -6.03
C GLY A 36 2.28 22.52 -4.83
N VAL A 37 1.70 22.49 -3.63
CA VAL A 37 2.39 22.10 -2.37
C VAL A 37 2.29 20.60 -2.13
N PHE A 38 1.24 19.96 -2.64
CA PHE A 38 0.93 18.57 -2.40
C PHE A 38 0.60 17.86 -3.71
N MET A 39 1.20 16.69 -3.94
CA MET A 39 0.92 15.88 -5.11
C MET A 39 0.79 14.41 -4.70
N PRO A 40 -0.44 13.92 -4.47
CA PRO A 40 -0.68 12.55 -4.09
C PRO A 40 -0.24 11.58 -5.18
N GLN A 41 0.18 10.40 -4.77
CA GLN A 41 0.55 9.29 -5.63
C GLN A 41 -0.11 8.01 -5.15
N PHE A 42 -0.27 7.05 -6.05
CA PHE A 42 -1.00 5.81 -5.77
C PHE A 42 -0.20 4.87 -4.88
N HIS A 43 -0.81 4.43 -3.78
CA HIS A 43 -0.24 3.50 -2.80
C HIS A 43 -1.00 2.18 -2.72
N GLY A 44 -1.96 1.96 -3.61
CA GLY A 44 -2.88 0.84 -3.58
C GLY A 44 -4.32 1.30 -3.34
N ARG A 45 -5.29 0.45 -3.65
CA ARG A 45 -6.70 0.68 -3.33
C ARG A 45 -6.93 0.53 -1.83
N GLU A 46 -6.35 -0.49 -1.24
CA GLU A 46 -6.27 -0.77 0.19
C GLU A 46 -4.86 -1.16 0.61
N HIS A 47 -4.59 -1.06 1.91
CA HIS A 47 -3.36 -1.56 2.55
C HIS A 47 -3.56 -2.94 3.18
N LEU A 48 -4.77 -3.46 3.14
CA LEU A 48 -5.19 -4.68 3.80
C LEU A 48 -5.15 -5.88 2.84
N GLN A 49 -4.47 -6.95 3.22
CA GLN A 49 -4.62 -8.27 2.59
C GLN A 49 -5.94 -8.89 3.09
N TYR A 50 -7.02 -8.46 2.48
CA TYR A 50 -8.37 -8.72 2.97
C TYR A 50 -8.78 -10.20 2.94
N LYS A 51 -8.27 -11.01 2.01
CA LYS A 51 -8.57 -12.44 1.95
C LYS A 51 -8.04 -13.17 3.18
N ARG A 52 -6.79 -12.89 3.53
CA ARG A 52 -6.14 -13.45 4.72
C ARG A 52 -6.86 -13.00 5.99
N TRP A 53 -7.22 -11.73 6.07
CA TRP A 53 -7.98 -11.17 7.17
C TRP A 53 -9.38 -11.82 7.31
N LEU A 54 -10.16 -11.93 6.23
CA LEU A 54 -11.46 -12.60 6.25
C LEU A 54 -11.35 -14.07 6.67
N LYS A 55 -10.35 -14.80 6.18
CA LYS A 55 -10.08 -16.20 6.55
C LYS A 55 -9.85 -16.36 8.05
N VAL A 56 -9.10 -15.46 8.65
CA VAL A 56 -8.82 -15.46 10.10
C VAL A 56 -10.06 -15.14 10.92
N LEU A 57 -10.88 -14.18 10.46
CA LEU A 57 -12.18 -13.87 11.09
C LEU A 57 -13.16 -15.05 10.98
N GLN A 58 -13.24 -15.69 9.81
CA GLN A 58 -14.09 -16.89 9.58
C GLN A 58 -13.66 -18.07 10.45
N ALA A 59 -12.36 -18.20 10.72
CA ALA A 59 -11.83 -19.22 11.62
C ALA A 59 -12.15 -18.96 13.10
N GLY A 60 -12.77 -17.81 13.43
CA GLY A 60 -13.14 -17.45 14.79
C GLY A 60 -11.96 -17.08 15.68
N ASN A 61 -10.86 -16.57 15.09
CA ASN A 61 -9.73 -16.09 15.88
C ASN A 61 -10.17 -14.96 16.81
N LYS A 62 -10.00 -15.15 18.11
CA LYS A 62 -10.53 -14.25 19.14
C LYS A 62 -9.92 -12.85 19.10
N ASP A 63 -8.63 -12.76 18.82
CA ASP A 63 -7.93 -11.46 18.76
C ASP A 63 -8.36 -10.68 17.52
N ALA A 64 -8.48 -11.37 16.37
CA ALA A 64 -8.97 -10.75 15.14
C ALA A 64 -10.43 -10.28 15.26
N LEU A 65 -11.30 -11.08 15.90
CA LEU A 65 -12.69 -10.70 16.18
C LEU A 65 -12.75 -9.51 17.13
N TYR A 66 -11.94 -9.51 18.18
CA TYR A 66 -11.85 -8.38 19.12
C TYR A 66 -11.43 -7.10 18.38
N CYS A 67 -10.40 -7.17 17.55
CA CYS A 67 -9.96 -6.02 16.75
C CYS A 67 -11.06 -5.56 15.79
N PHE A 68 -11.74 -6.49 15.12
CA PHE A 68 -12.85 -6.17 14.22
C PHE A 68 -13.98 -5.43 14.95
N ASP A 69 -14.39 -5.90 16.13
CA ASP A 69 -15.43 -5.26 16.95
C ASP A 69 -15.02 -3.85 17.42
N HIS A 70 -13.72 -3.55 17.44
CA HIS A 70 -13.18 -2.24 17.80
C HIS A 70 -12.75 -1.40 16.58
N GLY A 71 -13.15 -1.80 15.38
CA GLY A 71 -12.89 -1.05 14.14
C GLY A 71 -11.42 -1.04 13.71
N THR A 72 -10.65 -2.06 14.08
CA THR A 72 -9.24 -2.22 13.67
C THR A 72 -8.98 -3.60 13.11
N THR A 73 -7.88 -3.76 12.36
CA THR A 73 -7.46 -5.03 11.76
C THR A 73 -6.27 -5.68 12.48
N TYR A 74 -5.58 -4.95 13.35
CA TYR A 74 -4.38 -5.42 14.02
C TYR A 74 -4.68 -6.02 15.38
N SER A 75 -4.27 -7.28 15.58
CA SER A 75 -4.49 -7.99 16.84
C SER A 75 -3.38 -7.76 17.89
N GLY A 76 -2.21 -7.30 17.45
CA GLY A 76 -1.03 -7.15 18.30
C GLY A 76 -0.41 -8.46 18.79
N LYS A 77 -0.92 -9.61 18.33
CA LYS A 77 -0.46 -10.95 18.71
C LYS A 77 -0.54 -11.90 17.53
N GLY A 78 0.42 -12.80 17.44
CA GLY A 78 0.46 -13.89 16.48
C GLY A 78 1.26 -13.58 15.21
N ASP A 79 1.31 -14.58 14.35
CA ASP A 79 2.15 -14.61 13.16
C ASP A 79 1.45 -14.02 11.93
N TYR A 80 0.47 -13.14 12.15
CA TYR A 80 -0.31 -12.56 11.05
C TYR A 80 0.00 -11.08 10.88
N SER A 81 0.47 -10.71 9.70
CA SER A 81 0.33 -9.37 9.18
C SER A 81 -0.76 -9.35 8.11
N PHE A 82 -1.61 -8.33 8.18
CA PHE A 82 -2.64 -8.11 7.14
C PHE A 82 -2.32 -6.88 6.30
N MET A 83 -1.12 -6.31 6.47
CA MET A 83 -0.78 -5.02 5.85
C MET A 83 -0.13 -5.17 4.47
N GLU A 84 0.26 -6.38 4.09
CA GLU A 84 0.85 -6.70 2.79
C GLU A 84 -0.27 -6.96 1.76
N ALA A 85 -0.95 -5.92 1.30
CA ALA A 85 -2.13 -6.04 0.44
C ALA A 85 -1.91 -6.86 -0.85
N TYR A 86 -0.69 -6.87 -1.38
CA TYR A 86 -0.31 -7.60 -2.60
C TYR A 86 0.51 -8.85 -2.35
N ASP A 87 0.60 -9.30 -1.09
CA ASP A 87 1.02 -10.67 -0.80
C ASP A 87 -0.09 -11.66 -1.16
N TRP A 88 0.27 -12.84 -1.62
CA TRP A 88 -0.69 -13.85 -2.02
C TRP A 88 -0.41 -15.21 -1.36
N ASP A 89 -1.48 -15.95 -1.05
CA ASP A 89 -1.41 -17.33 -0.55
C ASP A 89 -1.40 -18.33 -1.72
N HIS A 90 -1.95 -17.93 -2.87
CA HIS A 90 -2.02 -18.77 -4.08
C HIS A 90 -1.67 -17.94 -5.33
N PRO A 91 -0.89 -18.49 -6.28
CA PRO A 91 -0.51 -17.76 -7.50
C PRO A 91 -1.69 -17.16 -8.27
N GLY A 92 -2.87 -17.80 -8.22
CA GLY A 92 -4.09 -17.29 -8.84
C GLY A 92 -4.61 -15.97 -8.24
N ASP A 93 -4.15 -15.56 -7.06
CA ASP A 93 -4.54 -14.30 -6.43
C ASP A 93 -3.95 -13.09 -7.16
N VAL A 94 -2.87 -13.27 -7.92
CA VAL A 94 -2.24 -12.22 -8.72
C VAL A 94 -3.21 -11.60 -9.72
N GLU A 95 -4.09 -12.39 -10.32
CA GLU A 95 -5.11 -11.87 -11.26
C GLU A 95 -6.13 -10.97 -10.56
N GLU A 96 -6.41 -11.23 -9.31
CA GLU A 96 -7.25 -10.35 -8.50
C GLU A 96 -6.51 -9.08 -8.10
N HIS A 97 -5.23 -9.17 -7.74
CA HIS A 97 -4.40 -8.00 -7.48
C HIS A 97 -4.34 -7.06 -8.71
N LYS A 98 -4.23 -7.61 -9.92
CA LYS A 98 -4.29 -6.83 -11.16
C LYS A 98 -5.62 -6.04 -11.28
N LYS A 99 -6.75 -6.66 -10.94
CA LYS A 99 -8.07 -5.99 -10.92
C LYS A 99 -8.13 -4.90 -9.85
N ILE A 100 -7.73 -5.22 -8.62
CA ILE A 100 -7.70 -4.27 -7.49
C ILE A 100 -6.86 -3.03 -7.84
N ILE A 101 -5.71 -3.23 -8.47
CA ILE A 101 -4.82 -2.13 -8.90
C ILE A 101 -5.47 -1.28 -9.99
N ALA A 102 -6.08 -1.91 -11.00
CA ALA A 102 -6.77 -1.17 -12.06
C ALA A 102 -7.94 -0.34 -11.50
N GLU A 103 -8.76 -0.93 -10.64
CA GLU A 103 -9.85 -0.25 -9.93
C GLU A 103 -9.33 0.89 -9.05
N GLY A 104 -8.26 0.64 -8.29
CA GLY A 104 -7.63 1.63 -7.42
C GLY A 104 -7.07 2.82 -8.18
N LEU A 105 -6.41 2.60 -9.32
CA LEU A 105 -5.91 3.66 -10.19
C LEU A 105 -7.04 4.48 -10.83
N PHE A 106 -8.13 3.81 -11.20
CA PHE A 106 -9.34 4.48 -11.68
C PHE A 106 -9.97 5.34 -10.57
N LEU A 107 -10.11 4.80 -9.37
CA LEU A 107 -10.60 5.53 -8.20
C LEU A 107 -9.70 6.73 -7.87
N PHE A 108 -8.38 6.53 -7.84
CA PHE A 108 -7.40 7.60 -7.63
C PHE A 108 -7.62 8.77 -8.60
N LYS A 109 -7.76 8.45 -9.89
CA LYS A 109 -8.01 9.47 -10.91
C LYS A 109 -9.32 10.21 -10.67
N ASN A 110 -10.38 9.52 -10.26
CA ASN A 110 -11.68 10.13 -9.96
C ASN A 110 -11.64 11.02 -8.73
N VAL A 111 -10.84 10.63 -7.72
CA VAL A 111 -10.70 11.38 -6.47
C VAL A 111 -9.86 12.65 -6.66
N PHE A 112 -8.72 12.54 -7.35
CA PHE A 112 -7.73 13.61 -7.44
C PHE A 112 -7.75 14.37 -8.77
N GLY A 113 -8.48 13.90 -9.78
CA GLY A 113 -8.61 14.56 -11.08
C GLY A 113 -7.45 14.32 -12.04
N PHE A 114 -6.43 13.51 -11.67
CA PHE A 114 -5.29 13.16 -12.51
C PHE A 114 -4.83 11.72 -12.29
N ALA A 115 -4.16 11.14 -13.27
CA ALA A 115 -3.60 9.80 -13.16
C ALA A 115 -2.28 9.82 -12.36
N SER A 116 -2.12 8.90 -11.42
CA SER A 116 -0.84 8.72 -10.72
C SER A 116 0.29 8.36 -11.68
N LYS A 117 1.46 8.92 -11.45
CA LYS A 117 2.68 8.62 -12.21
C LYS A 117 3.58 7.63 -11.51
N SER A 118 3.34 7.39 -10.23
CA SER A 118 4.12 6.44 -9.46
C SER A 118 3.21 5.52 -8.63
N PHE A 119 3.77 4.39 -8.26
CA PHE A 119 3.18 3.41 -7.38
C PHE A 119 4.18 3.01 -6.31
N ILE A 120 3.71 2.86 -5.08
CA ILE A 120 4.44 2.22 -3.99
C ILE A 120 3.54 1.13 -3.41
N ALA A 121 4.04 -0.10 -3.36
CA ALA A 121 3.28 -1.20 -2.78
C ALA A 121 3.27 -1.11 -1.24
N PRO A 122 2.13 -1.42 -0.58
CA PRO A 122 2.11 -1.68 0.85
C PRO A 122 3.22 -2.66 1.26
N CYS A 123 3.95 -2.31 2.30
CA CYS A 123 5.07 -3.10 2.82
C CYS A 123 6.15 -3.50 1.79
N TYR A 124 6.21 -2.83 0.63
CA TYR A 124 7.18 -3.10 -0.45
C TYR A 124 7.10 -4.52 -1.02
N ASN A 125 5.92 -5.10 -0.96
CA ASN A 125 5.63 -6.47 -1.35
C ASN A 125 4.70 -6.48 -2.56
N TRP A 126 5.14 -7.05 -3.68
CA TRP A 126 4.31 -7.27 -4.86
C TRP A 126 4.92 -8.29 -5.82
N ASP A 127 4.06 -8.99 -6.56
CA ASP A 127 4.47 -9.84 -7.66
C ASP A 127 4.74 -8.99 -8.92
N PRO A 128 5.87 -9.15 -9.61
CA PRO A 128 6.18 -8.41 -10.84
C PRO A 128 5.10 -8.50 -11.92
N GLU A 129 4.26 -9.51 -11.93
CA GLU A 129 3.16 -9.62 -12.89
C GLU A 129 2.15 -8.49 -12.83
N ILE A 130 2.02 -7.78 -11.67
CA ILE A 130 1.15 -6.61 -11.58
C ILE A 130 1.69 -5.38 -12.30
N GLU A 131 2.97 -5.35 -12.65
CA GLU A 131 3.62 -4.19 -13.26
C GLU A 131 3.05 -3.85 -14.65
N GLY A 132 2.55 -4.85 -15.36
CA GLY A 132 1.86 -4.66 -16.65
C GLY A 132 0.61 -3.79 -16.53
N VAL A 133 -0.21 -4.03 -15.50
CA VAL A 133 -1.42 -3.22 -15.26
C VAL A 133 -1.09 -1.82 -14.75
N LEU A 134 -0.04 -1.67 -13.96
CA LEU A 134 0.47 -0.36 -13.53
C LEU A 134 0.87 0.47 -14.76
N LYS A 135 1.68 -0.11 -15.64
CA LYS A 135 2.14 0.54 -16.88
C LYS A 135 0.99 0.96 -17.79
N SER A 136 0.03 0.07 -18.04
CA SER A 136 -1.12 0.35 -18.92
C SER A 136 -2.04 1.44 -18.37
N ASN A 137 -2.03 1.71 -17.05
CA ASN A 137 -2.78 2.77 -16.40
C ASN A 137 -1.96 4.06 -16.17
N GLY A 138 -0.78 4.18 -16.79
CA GLY A 138 -0.02 5.43 -16.84
C GLY A 138 1.02 5.62 -15.75
N VAL A 139 1.25 4.62 -14.89
CA VAL A 139 2.38 4.60 -13.96
C VAL A 139 3.68 4.51 -14.75
N ARG A 140 4.69 5.22 -14.28
CA ARG A 140 6.03 5.28 -14.86
C ARG A 140 7.13 4.94 -13.87
N TRP A 141 6.83 5.09 -12.56
CA TRP A 141 7.78 4.95 -11.49
C TRP A 141 7.28 3.96 -10.44
N LEU A 142 8.13 3.02 -10.08
CA LEU A 142 7.93 2.12 -8.95
C LEU A 142 8.77 2.63 -7.78
N GLN A 143 8.12 3.01 -6.69
CA GLN A 143 8.80 3.48 -5.49
C GLN A 143 8.98 2.32 -4.52
N GLY A 144 10.15 2.22 -3.90
CA GLY A 144 10.39 1.12 -2.98
C GLY A 144 11.70 1.23 -2.23
N LEU A 145 12.00 0.16 -1.52
CA LEU A 145 13.30 -0.13 -0.98
C LEU A 145 14.17 -0.81 -2.05
N ARG A 146 15.46 -0.95 -1.76
CA ARG A 146 16.39 -1.69 -2.62
C ARG A 146 15.92 -3.12 -2.89
N ASN A 147 15.31 -3.75 -1.90
CA ASN A 147 14.85 -5.13 -1.97
C ASN A 147 13.33 -5.16 -2.10
N GLN A 148 12.84 -5.49 -3.28
CA GLN A 148 11.44 -5.86 -3.49
C GLN A 148 11.20 -7.23 -2.87
N MET A 149 10.16 -7.36 -2.07
CA MET A 149 9.70 -8.64 -1.55
C MET A 149 8.68 -9.22 -2.52
N VAL A 150 9.05 -10.33 -3.19
CA VAL A 150 8.16 -11.04 -4.12
C VAL A 150 7.50 -12.19 -3.38
N PRO A 151 6.16 -12.26 -3.33
CA PRO A 151 5.44 -13.32 -2.65
C PRO A 151 5.81 -14.72 -3.14
N THR A 152 5.77 -15.69 -2.24
CA THR A 152 6.06 -17.10 -2.57
C THR A 152 4.88 -18.05 -2.30
N GLY A 153 3.76 -17.52 -1.80
CA GLY A 153 2.61 -18.30 -1.34
C GLY A 153 2.77 -18.83 0.10
N SER A 154 3.84 -18.46 0.78
CA SER A 154 4.06 -18.78 2.18
C SER A 154 4.16 -17.50 3.00
N PHE A 155 3.39 -17.42 4.08
CA PHE A 155 3.40 -16.25 4.95
C PHE A 155 4.82 -15.92 5.44
N ASP A 156 5.18 -14.63 5.37
CA ASP A 156 6.48 -14.09 5.80
C ASP A 156 7.71 -14.69 5.08
N HIS A 157 7.50 -15.33 3.92
CA HIS A 157 8.55 -15.84 3.06
C HIS A 157 8.50 -15.19 1.68
N TYR A 158 9.59 -14.56 1.29
CA TYR A 158 9.69 -13.79 0.05
C TYR A 158 10.93 -14.16 -0.75
N THR A 159 10.81 -14.13 -2.06
CA THR A 159 11.95 -14.01 -2.93
C THR A 159 12.38 -12.55 -2.98
N ILE A 160 13.65 -12.29 -2.74
CA ILE A 160 14.18 -10.92 -2.76
C ILE A 160 14.68 -10.58 -4.15
N LEU A 161 14.11 -9.53 -4.72
CA LEU A 161 14.54 -8.99 -6.01
C LEU A 161 15.19 -7.63 -5.77
N PRO A 162 16.53 -7.53 -5.90
CA PRO A 162 17.23 -6.28 -5.66
C PRO A 162 17.10 -5.33 -6.85
N HIS A 163 16.88 -4.04 -6.56
CA HIS A 163 16.82 -2.96 -7.52
C HIS A 163 17.79 -1.84 -7.18
N TYR A 164 18.08 -0.99 -8.15
CA TYR A 164 18.86 0.23 -7.95
C TYR A 164 18.12 1.45 -8.49
N PHE A 165 18.48 2.61 -7.99
CA PHE A 165 17.85 3.86 -8.39
C PHE A 165 18.03 4.10 -9.90
N GLY A 166 16.91 4.37 -10.58
CA GLY A 166 16.90 4.64 -12.03
C GLY A 166 16.93 3.39 -12.91
N GLU A 167 16.98 2.19 -12.33
CA GLU A 167 16.82 0.94 -13.08
C GLU A 167 15.51 0.98 -13.89
N VAL A 168 15.55 0.43 -15.08
CA VAL A 168 14.39 0.35 -15.98
C VAL A 168 14.09 -1.11 -16.28
N ASN A 169 12.89 -1.56 -15.98
CA ASN A 169 12.48 -2.92 -16.31
C ASN A 169 12.09 -3.08 -17.79
N GLN A 170 11.78 -4.31 -18.19
CA GLN A 170 11.40 -4.65 -19.58
C GLN A 170 10.14 -3.90 -20.08
N LEU A 171 9.27 -3.46 -19.16
CA LEU A 171 8.08 -2.69 -19.47
C LEU A 171 8.36 -1.18 -19.57
N GLY A 172 9.58 -0.74 -19.31
CA GLY A 172 9.97 0.67 -19.28
C GLY A 172 9.48 1.40 -18.03
N LEU A 173 9.18 0.68 -16.94
CA LEU A 173 8.96 1.27 -15.61
C LEU A 173 10.32 1.52 -14.96
N LYS A 174 10.44 2.64 -14.26
CA LYS A 174 11.67 3.06 -13.57
C LYS A 174 11.53 2.84 -12.07
N TYR A 175 12.59 2.29 -11.47
CA TYR A 175 12.63 2.12 -10.01
C TYR A 175 13.19 3.39 -9.35
N ASN A 176 12.43 3.89 -8.38
CA ASN A 176 12.82 5.02 -7.52
C ASN A 176 13.05 4.47 -6.11
N ILE A 177 14.28 4.10 -5.86
CA ILE A 177 14.67 3.42 -4.62
C ILE A 177 15.01 4.46 -3.54
N ARG A 178 14.45 4.25 -2.35
CA ARG A 178 14.79 5.05 -1.18
C ARG A 178 16.24 4.76 -0.77
N ASN A 179 17.08 5.77 -0.80
CA ASN A 179 18.50 5.68 -0.46
C ASN A 179 18.83 6.22 0.93
N CYS A 180 17.93 7.00 1.54
CA CYS A 180 18.09 7.43 2.93
C CYS A 180 16.75 7.50 3.66
N PHE A 181 16.81 7.51 4.98
CA PHE A 181 15.65 7.63 5.87
C PHE A 181 15.83 8.86 6.75
N LEU A 182 14.77 9.64 6.90
CA LEU A 182 14.69 10.77 7.82
C LEU A 182 13.48 10.58 8.73
N GLU A 183 13.65 9.84 9.81
CA GLU A 183 12.58 9.47 10.73
C GLU A 183 12.96 9.81 12.19
N PRO A 184 13.03 11.10 12.55
CA PRO A 184 13.54 11.54 13.86
C PRO A 184 12.80 10.94 15.07
N SER A 185 11.53 10.58 14.89
CA SER A 185 10.72 10.00 15.95
C SER A 185 11.12 8.56 16.33
N LEU A 186 11.71 7.80 15.41
CA LEU A 186 12.12 6.42 15.66
C LEU A 186 13.35 6.29 16.56
N LEU A 187 14.31 7.21 16.43
CA LEU A 187 15.53 7.23 17.23
C LEU A 187 15.86 8.68 17.63
N PRO A 188 15.23 9.16 18.71
CA PRO A 188 15.57 10.47 19.25
C PRO A 188 17.07 10.55 19.62
N GLY A 189 17.74 11.61 19.21
CA GLY A 189 19.17 11.80 19.45
C GLY A 189 20.12 11.30 18.35
N LYS A 190 19.61 10.57 17.34
CA LYS A 190 20.39 10.29 16.13
C LYS A 190 20.45 11.54 15.25
N ASP A 191 21.64 11.88 14.74
CA ASP A 191 21.76 12.87 13.68
C ASP A 191 21.30 12.26 12.35
N TRP A 192 20.03 12.51 12.04
CA TRP A 192 19.40 12.01 10.82
C TRP A 192 19.87 12.76 9.57
N VAL A 193 20.25 14.02 9.71
CA VAL A 193 20.73 14.85 8.59
C VAL A 193 22.08 14.33 8.13
N ASP A 194 23.04 14.20 9.02
CA ASP A 194 24.35 13.64 8.70
C ASP A 194 24.23 12.19 8.21
N SER A 195 23.33 11.40 8.82
CA SER A 195 23.06 10.03 8.37
C SER A 195 22.53 9.97 6.94
N CYS A 196 21.68 10.92 6.53
CA CYS A 196 21.19 11.00 5.15
C CYS A 196 22.28 11.50 4.20
N LEU A 197 23.02 12.53 4.58
CA LEU A 197 24.11 13.08 3.75
C LEU A 197 25.20 12.04 3.46
N ALA A 198 25.48 11.17 4.42
CA ALA A 198 26.45 10.07 4.24
C ALA A 198 25.97 8.96 3.28
N GLN A 199 24.69 8.94 2.90
CA GLN A 199 24.10 7.95 2.01
C GLN A 199 23.85 8.45 0.58
N ILE A 200 24.08 9.74 0.34
CA ILE A 200 23.97 10.41 -0.97
C ILE A 200 25.33 10.49 -1.64
#